data_3a3f4be4e9eac7d1d7545828522d625e
#
_entry.id   3a3f4be4e9eac7d1d7545828522d625e
#
_cell.length_a   1.000
_cell.length_b   1.000
_cell.length_c   1.000
_cell.angle_alpha   90.00
_cell.angle_beta   90.00
_cell.angle_gamma   90.00
#
_symmetry.space_group_name_H-M   'P 1'
#
loop_
_entity.id
_entity.type
_entity.pdbx_description
1 polymer ?
#
loop_
_entity_poly.entity_id
_entity_poly.type
_entity_poly.pdbx_seq_one_letter_code
_entity_poly.pdbx_strand_id
1 'polypeptide(L)'
;AKASGPGRLVVLYGATTGGDGIGGASVLASAELSEDDADKRPSVQVGDPFTGKKLIEVSLELVESGLVESLQDCGAAGLASALSEMVGGDAGIDVHLDRVPLREEGMEPWEIMISESQERMVAVVRPEMLDSVRAVCARWELPCTAIGEVTDSGALRAFHEAEVVGDIPARLLTDECPRYEVEQEAEPRVPRQVEPPAFDVRDVIEQYDHLVGSRTVRRPGLDAAVMRLEADAPDRGGYA
;
A
#
# COMPACT_ATOMS: atom_id res chain seq x y z
N ALA A 1 5.02 9.30 1.55
CA ALA A 1 5.27 10.75 1.70
C ALA A 1 4.04 11.53 1.24
N LYS A 2 3.78 12.72 1.81
CA LYS A 2 2.63 13.54 1.44
C LYS A 2 2.80 14.14 0.05
N ALA A 3 1.70 14.24 -0.69
CA ALA A 3 1.65 14.98 -1.96
C ALA A 3 1.83 16.47 -1.69
N SER A 4 2.66 17.14 -2.48
CA SER A 4 2.90 18.55 -2.39
C SER A 4 3.14 19.16 -3.76
N GLY A 5 2.81 20.44 -3.90
CA GLY A 5 2.98 21.18 -5.15
C GLY A 5 1.83 20.96 -6.12
N PRO A 6 0.83 21.89 -6.11
CA PRO A 6 -0.24 21.87 -7.09
C PRO A 6 0.29 21.80 -8.53
N GLY A 7 -0.43 21.07 -9.41
CA GLY A 7 -0.03 20.80 -10.78
C GLY A 7 0.90 19.60 -10.97
N ARG A 8 1.27 18.87 -9.89
CA ARG A 8 1.93 17.57 -10.00
C ARG A 8 0.91 16.53 -10.44
N LEU A 9 1.38 15.56 -11.20
CA LEU A 9 0.54 14.46 -11.68
C LEU A 9 0.50 13.32 -10.65
N VAL A 10 -0.67 12.73 -10.50
CA VAL A 10 -0.87 11.47 -9.78
C VAL A 10 -0.84 10.35 -10.79
N VAL A 11 0.15 9.49 -10.67
CA VAL A 11 0.45 8.42 -11.63
C VAL A 11 0.28 7.06 -10.96
N LEU A 12 -0.60 6.23 -11.53
CA LEU A 12 -0.76 4.83 -11.15
C LEU A 12 0.12 3.96 -12.05
N TYR A 13 0.91 3.05 -11.48
CA TYR A 13 1.70 2.09 -12.23
C TYR A 13 1.71 0.72 -11.53
N GLY A 14 2.02 -0.32 -12.31
CA GLY A 14 1.96 -1.71 -11.86
C GLY A 14 0.87 -2.50 -12.55
N ALA A 15 0.23 -3.44 -11.86
CA ALA A 15 -0.85 -4.26 -12.39
C ALA A 15 -2.11 -3.43 -12.72
N THR A 16 -3.00 -3.99 -13.55
CA THR A 16 -4.31 -3.42 -13.83
C THR A 16 -5.30 -3.68 -12.70
N THR A 17 -6.28 -2.80 -12.55
CA THR A 17 -7.29 -2.88 -11.49
C THR A 17 -8.43 -3.82 -11.88
N GLY A 18 -8.82 -4.70 -10.98
CA GLY A 18 -10.00 -5.57 -11.09
C GLY A 18 -10.81 -5.57 -9.80
N GLY A 19 -11.85 -6.41 -9.74
CA GLY A 19 -12.75 -6.53 -8.59
C GLY A 19 -12.17 -7.27 -7.38
N ASP A 20 -10.85 -7.34 -7.24
CA ASP A 20 -10.21 -8.10 -6.15
C ASP A 20 -10.29 -7.39 -4.82
N GLY A 21 -10.48 -8.19 -3.78
CA GLY A 21 -10.34 -7.75 -2.39
C GLY A 21 -11.30 -6.65 -1.97
N ILE A 22 -12.35 -6.37 -2.74
CA ILE A 22 -13.33 -5.32 -2.40
C ILE A 22 -13.92 -5.61 -1.04
N GLY A 23 -13.64 -4.73 -0.07
CA GLY A 23 -13.99 -4.92 1.32
C GLY A 23 -13.19 -6.02 2.04
N GLY A 24 -12.18 -6.60 1.40
CA GLY A 24 -11.42 -7.74 1.90
C GLY A 24 -10.74 -7.49 3.23
N ALA A 25 -10.02 -6.39 3.36
CA ALA A 25 -9.37 -6.03 4.62
C ALA A 25 -10.38 -5.85 5.77
N SER A 26 -11.52 -5.21 5.52
CA SER A 26 -12.57 -5.02 6.51
C SER A 26 -13.26 -6.33 6.87
N VAL A 27 -13.54 -7.19 5.89
CA VAL A 27 -14.16 -8.50 6.10
C VAL A 27 -13.22 -9.44 6.87
N LEU A 28 -11.94 -9.51 6.47
CA LEU A 28 -10.96 -10.37 7.11
C LEU A 28 -10.60 -9.91 8.53
N ALA A 29 -10.67 -8.60 8.81
CA ALA A 29 -10.39 -8.06 10.14
C ALA A 29 -11.56 -8.17 11.11
N SER A 30 -12.82 -8.27 10.64
CA SER A 30 -14.02 -8.11 11.48
C SER A 30 -15.00 -9.26 11.41
N ALA A 31 -14.86 -10.21 10.50
CA ALA A 31 -15.80 -11.31 10.32
C ALA A 31 -15.22 -12.65 10.78
N GLU A 32 -16.02 -13.42 11.53
CA GLU A 32 -15.76 -14.85 11.69
C GLU A 32 -16.05 -15.54 10.36
N LEU A 33 -15.03 -16.21 9.79
CA LEU A 33 -15.17 -16.95 8.54
C LEU A 33 -15.79 -18.33 8.83
N SER A 34 -16.86 -18.67 8.13
CA SER A 34 -17.53 -19.98 8.21
C SER A 34 -17.42 -20.73 6.87
N GLU A 35 -17.69 -22.04 6.87
CA GLU A 35 -17.66 -22.86 5.66
C GLU A 35 -18.69 -22.41 4.59
N ASP A 36 -19.73 -21.67 4.99
CA ASP A 36 -20.79 -21.16 4.12
C ASP A 36 -20.43 -19.80 3.44
N ASP A 37 -19.25 -19.24 3.72
CA ASP A 37 -18.82 -17.93 3.20
C ASP A 37 -18.26 -17.97 1.76
N ALA A 38 -18.76 -18.86 0.91
CA ALA A 38 -18.36 -18.96 -0.49
C ALA A 38 -18.60 -17.66 -1.28
N ASP A 39 -19.59 -16.88 -0.89
CA ASP A 39 -19.94 -15.59 -1.50
C ASP A 39 -18.93 -14.47 -1.14
N LYS A 40 -18.04 -14.70 -0.15
CA LYS A 40 -16.96 -13.78 0.23
C LYS A 40 -15.65 -14.01 -0.53
N ARG A 41 -15.62 -14.93 -1.50
CA ARG A 41 -14.44 -15.19 -2.36
C ARG A 41 -13.92 -13.97 -3.11
N PRO A 42 -14.76 -12.99 -3.55
CA PRO A 42 -14.25 -11.75 -4.12
C PRO A 42 -13.34 -10.94 -3.19
N SER A 43 -13.43 -11.19 -1.88
CA SER A 43 -12.56 -10.54 -0.88
C SER A 43 -11.12 -11.08 -0.86
N VAL A 44 -10.81 -12.14 -1.62
CA VAL A 44 -9.48 -12.72 -1.69
C VAL A 44 -8.58 -11.87 -2.59
N GLN A 45 -7.42 -11.51 -2.06
CA GLN A 45 -6.36 -10.86 -2.82
C GLN A 45 -5.53 -11.92 -3.54
N VAL A 46 -5.30 -11.72 -4.84
CA VAL A 46 -4.47 -12.62 -5.65
C VAL A 46 -3.14 -11.93 -5.91
N GLY A 47 -2.06 -12.48 -5.35
CA GLY A 47 -0.70 -11.97 -5.56
C GLY A 47 -0.07 -12.52 -6.84
N ASP A 48 0.70 -11.69 -7.53
CA ASP A 48 1.58 -12.08 -8.65
C ASP A 48 3.04 -11.76 -8.29
N PRO A 49 3.80 -12.75 -7.79
CA PRO A 49 5.19 -12.53 -7.38
C PRO A 49 6.11 -12.03 -8.51
N PHE A 50 5.81 -12.38 -9.77
CA PHE A 50 6.59 -11.93 -10.91
C PHE A 50 6.36 -10.43 -11.18
N THR A 51 5.11 -10.00 -11.22
CA THR A 51 4.77 -8.57 -11.32
C THR A 51 5.24 -7.80 -10.09
N GLY A 52 5.12 -8.38 -8.89
CA GLY A 52 5.66 -7.81 -7.65
C GLY A 52 7.17 -7.54 -7.72
N LYS A 53 7.95 -8.49 -8.27
CA LYS A 53 9.39 -8.30 -8.48
C LYS A 53 9.68 -7.14 -9.43
N LYS A 54 9.00 -7.07 -10.58
CA LYS A 54 9.12 -5.96 -11.53
C LYS A 54 8.79 -4.61 -10.87
N LEU A 55 7.72 -4.57 -10.08
CA LEU A 55 7.27 -3.37 -9.39
C LEU A 55 8.29 -2.85 -8.38
N ILE A 56 8.97 -3.74 -7.65
CA ILE A 56 10.06 -3.39 -6.75
C ILE A 56 11.20 -2.73 -7.52
N GLU A 57 11.67 -3.34 -8.61
CA GLU A 57 12.77 -2.81 -9.41
C GLU A 57 12.43 -1.45 -10.03
N VAL A 58 11.22 -1.31 -10.61
CA VAL A 58 10.74 -0.03 -11.13
C VAL A 58 10.72 1.04 -10.04
N SER A 59 10.14 0.72 -8.87
CA SER A 59 10.03 1.69 -7.78
C SER A 59 11.38 2.16 -7.28
N LEU A 60 12.34 1.26 -7.14
CA LEU A 60 13.72 1.60 -6.75
C LEU A 60 14.36 2.51 -7.80
N GLU A 61 14.26 2.17 -9.09
CA GLU A 61 14.82 2.97 -10.17
C GLU A 61 14.20 4.38 -10.24
N LEU A 62 12.90 4.50 -10.09
CA LEU A 62 12.19 5.78 -10.07
C LEU A 62 12.66 6.68 -8.90
N VAL A 63 12.86 6.09 -7.72
CA VAL A 63 13.34 6.82 -6.53
C VAL A 63 14.82 7.22 -6.69
N GLU A 64 15.68 6.30 -7.09
CA GLU A 64 17.12 6.54 -7.24
C GLU A 64 17.41 7.57 -8.33
N SER A 65 16.60 7.58 -9.39
CA SER A 65 16.73 8.56 -10.49
C SER A 65 16.08 9.90 -10.18
N GLY A 66 15.40 10.08 -9.03
CA GLY A 66 14.72 11.32 -8.65
C GLY A 66 13.54 11.69 -9.54
N LEU A 67 12.90 10.70 -10.19
CA LEU A 67 11.80 10.89 -11.13
C LEU A 67 10.45 11.06 -10.43
N VAL A 68 10.35 10.68 -9.17
CA VAL A 68 9.14 10.77 -8.35
C VAL A 68 9.39 11.60 -7.09
N GLU A 69 8.38 12.34 -6.64
CA GLU A 69 8.43 13.15 -5.43
C GLU A 69 7.83 12.42 -4.22
N SER A 70 6.89 11.54 -4.46
CA SER A 70 6.19 10.74 -3.43
C SER A 70 5.73 9.42 -4.03
N LEU A 71 5.71 8.38 -3.20
CA LEU A 71 5.23 7.05 -3.53
C LEU A 71 4.32 6.52 -2.42
N GLN A 72 3.30 5.77 -2.84
CA GLN A 72 2.39 5.04 -1.95
C GLN A 72 1.94 3.76 -2.63
N ASP A 73 1.88 2.67 -1.87
CA ASP A 73 1.30 1.42 -2.34
C ASP A 73 -0.24 1.45 -2.31
N CYS A 74 -0.86 0.66 -3.17
CA CYS A 74 -2.30 0.43 -3.16
C CYS A 74 -2.57 -0.89 -2.41
N GLY A 75 -2.50 -0.85 -1.08
CA GLY A 75 -2.81 -1.99 -0.22
C GLY A 75 -4.31 -2.10 0.10
N ALA A 76 -4.65 -2.23 1.38
CA ALA A 76 -6.02 -2.27 1.86
C ALA A 76 -6.80 -1.02 1.43
N ALA A 77 -8.03 -1.21 0.94
CA ALA A 77 -8.89 -0.18 0.34
C ALA A 77 -8.25 0.56 -0.86
N GLY A 78 -7.23 0.01 -1.47
CA GLY A 78 -6.69 0.39 -2.77
C GLY A 78 -6.34 1.87 -2.94
N LEU A 79 -6.90 2.49 -3.99
CA LEU A 79 -6.68 3.92 -4.28
C LEU A 79 -7.24 4.84 -3.19
N ALA A 80 -8.35 4.48 -2.55
CA ALA A 80 -8.94 5.29 -1.49
C ALA A 80 -7.97 5.47 -0.32
N SER A 81 -7.32 4.40 0.14
CA SER A 81 -6.31 4.46 1.18
C SER A 81 -5.06 5.19 0.70
N ALA A 82 -4.48 4.77 -0.42
CA ALA A 82 -3.25 5.35 -0.96
C ALA A 82 -3.35 6.88 -1.13
N LEU A 83 -4.44 7.37 -1.74
CA LEU A 83 -4.65 8.80 -1.95
C LEU A 83 -4.94 9.55 -0.65
N SER A 84 -5.67 8.93 0.30
CA SER A 84 -5.91 9.51 1.63
C SER A 84 -4.62 9.67 2.43
N GLU A 85 -3.69 8.73 2.30
CA GLU A 85 -2.38 8.80 2.93
C GLU A 85 -1.48 9.87 2.29
N MET A 86 -1.64 10.13 0.99
CA MET A 86 -0.86 11.12 0.26
C MET A 86 -1.38 12.54 0.46
N VAL A 87 -2.69 12.73 0.53
CA VAL A 87 -3.32 14.03 0.74
C VAL A 87 -3.05 14.55 2.17
N GLY A 88 -2.96 15.87 2.36
CA GLY A 88 -2.82 16.44 3.70
C GLY A 88 -2.39 17.89 3.71
N GLY A 89 -2.62 18.58 4.81
CA GLY A 89 -2.45 20.01 4.90
C GLY A 89 -3.44 20.74 3.98
N ASP A 90 -2.94 21.70 3.20
CA ASP A 90 -3.75 22.47 2.25
C ASP A 90 -3.75 21.83 0.83
N ALA A 91 -3.03 20.72 0.63
CA ALA A 91 -3.01 20.02 -0.64
C ALA A 91 -4.27 19.19 -0.83
N GLY A 92 -4.79 19.19 -2.05
CA GLY A 92 -5.85 18.29 -2.50
C GLY A 92 -5.36 17.36 -3.61
N ILE A 93 -6.16 16.37 -3.93
CA ILE A 93 -5.94 15.48 -5.07
C ILE A 93 -7.24 15.33 -5.84
N ASP A 94 -7.18 15.53 -7.15
CA ASP A 94 -8.24 15.21 -8.10
C ASP A 94 -7.85 13.93 -8.83
N VAL A 95 -8.67 12.88 -8.71
CA VAL A 95 -8.46 11.59 -9.37
C VAL A 95 -9.57 11.31 -10.38
N HIS A 96 -9.22 10.88 -11.59
CA HIS A 96 -10.13 10.52 -12.67
C HIS A 96 -10.19 9.02 -12.83
N LEU A 97 -11.26 8.41 -12.37
CA LEU A 97 -11.42 6.95 -12.30
C LEU A 97 -11.56 6.29 -13.68
N ASP A 98 -12.07 7.03 -14.65
CA ASP A 98 -12.13 6.64 -16.07
C ASP A 98 -10.74 6.48 -16.71
N ARG A 99 -9.67 6.98 -16.07
CA ARG A 99 -8.29 6.82 -16.54
C ARG A 99 -7.57 5.65 -15.89
N VAL A 100 -8.16 5.02 -14.89
CA VAL A 100 -7.56 3.86 -14.22
C VAL A 100 -7.57 2.66 -15.17
N PRO A 101 -6.42 2.01 -15.43
CA PRO A 101 -6.38 0.82 -16.26
C PRO A 101 -7.11 -0.34 -15.59
N LEU A 102 -8.23 -0.75 -16.18
CA LEU A 102 -9.06 -1.85 -15.70
C LEU A 102 -8.77 -3.14 -16.47
N ARG A 103 -8.87 -4.29 -15.82
CA ARG A 103 -8.86 -5.61 -16.44
C ARG A 103 -10.26 -6.23 -16.54
N GLU A 104 -11.24 -5.62 -15.89
CA GLU A 104 -12.63 -6.04 -15.86
C GLU A 104 -13.51 -4.90 -16.37
N GLU A 105 -14.52 -5.23 -17.19
CA GLU A 105 -15.49 -4.27 -17.68
C GLU A 105 -16.61 -4.08 -16.65
N GLY A 106 -17.20 -2.88 -16.62
CA GLY A 106 -18.40 -2.60 -15.82
C GLY A 106 -18.15 -2.37 -14.34
N MET A 107 -16.91 -2.10 -13.93
CA MET A 107 -16.63 -1.70 -12.55
C MET A 107 -17.23 -0.34 -12.25
N GLU A 108 -17.95 -0.25 -11.14
CA GLU A 108 -18.50 0.99 -10.63
C GLU A 108 -17.39 1.89 -10.03
N PRO A 109 -17.54 3.22 -10.03
CA PRO A 109 -16.53 4.15 -9.52
C PRO A 109 -16.03 3.84 -8.11
N TRP A 110 -16.93 3.44 -7.21
CA TRP A 110 -16.57 3.08 -5.84
C TRP A 110 -15.75 1.78 -5.78
N GLU A 111 -16.03 0.81 -6.66
CA GLU A 111 -15.24 -0.43 -6.76
C GLU A 111 -13.81 -0.14 -7.22
N ILE A 112 -13.65 0.76 -8.20
CA ILE A 112 -12.33 1.20 -8.68
C ILE A 112 -11.52 1.84 -7.55
N MET A 113 -12.18 2.66 -6.71
CA MET A 113 -11.54 3.34 -5.58
C MET A 113 -11.06 2.39 -4.49
N ILE A 114 -11.86 1.38 -4.14
CA ILE A 114 -11.57 0.49 -3.01
C ILE A 114 -11.05 -0.89 -3.40
N SER A 115 -10.87 -1.15 -4.69
CA SER A 115 -10.26 -2.40 -5.18
C SER A 115 -8.88 -2.61 -4.54
N GLU A 116 -8.64 -3.80 -4.01
CA GLU A 116 -7.36 -4.21 -3.41
C GLU A 116 -6.52 -5.06 -4.36
N SER A 117 -6.67 -4.87 -5.70
CA SER A 117 -5.78 -5.51 -6.67
C SER A 117 -4.33 -5.25 -6.31
N GLN A 118 -3.57 -6.34 -6.19
CA GLN A 118 -2.18 -6.29 -5.73
C GLN A 118 -1.23 -5.73 -6.81
N GLU A 119 0.02 -5.48 -6.42
CA GLU A 119 1.12 -5.02 -7.29
C GLU A 119 0.82 -3.70 -8.00
N ARG A 120 0.22 -2.73 -7.29
CA ARG A 120 -0.01 -1.36 -7.78
C ARG A 120 0.61 -0.33 -6.87
N MET A 121 1.16 0.72 -7.46
CA MET A 121 1.73 1.87 -6.76
C MET A 121 1.19 3.18 -7.32
N VAL A 122 1.04 4.18 -6.46
CA VAL A 122 0.75 5.56 -6.84
C VAL A 122 1.98 6.43 -6.61
N ALA A 123 2.32 7.27 -7.58
CA ALA A 123 3.41 8.23 -7.49
C ALA A 123 2.92 9.66 -7.72
N VAL A 124 3.54 10.63 -7.07
CA VAL A 124 3.45 12.05 -7.42
C VAL A 124 4.64 12.40 -8.28
N VAL A 125 4.37 12.93 -9.47
CA VAL A 125 5.35 13.15 -10.53
C VAL A 125 5.23 14.57 -11.06
N ARG A 126 6.36 15.24 -11.29
CA ARG A 126 6.37 16.50 -12.01
C ARG A 126 5.96 16.28 -13.47
N PRO A 127 5.14 17.14 -14.08
CA PRO A 127 4.65 16.96 -15.46
C PRO A 127 5.76 16.68 -16.47
N GLU A 128 6.89 17.40 -16.35
CA GLU A 128 8.05 17.25 -17.24
C GLU A 128 8.79 15.91 -17.09
N MET A 129 8.56 15.16 -16.00
CA MET A 129 9.17 13.85 -15.76
C MET A 129 8.27 12.66 -16.19
N LEU A 130 7.02 12.92 -16.57
CA LEU A 130 6.06 11.85 -16.88
C LEU A 130 6.56 10.87 -17.96
N ASP A 131 7.14 11.39 -19.03
CA ASP A 131 7.63 10.54 -20.12
C ASP A 131 8.84 9.69 -19.70
N SER A 132 9.67 10.19 -18.80
CA SER A 132 10.77 9.43 -18.22
C SER A 132 10.25 8.32 -17.31
N VAL A 133 9.24 8.61 -16.48
CA VAL A 133 8.57 7.59 -15.63
C VAL A 133 7.93 6.50 -16.49
N ARG A 134 7.22 6.88 -17.55
CA ARG A 134 6.63 5.93 -18.50
C ARG A 134 7.69 5.06 -19.18
N ALA A 135 8.83 5.64 -19.56
CA ALA A 135 9.92 4.89 -20.18
C ALA A 135 10.52 3.85 -19.22
N VAL A 136 10.67 4.17 -17.94
CA VAL A 136 11.11 3.20 -16.93
C VAL A 136 10.08 2.08 -16.81
N CYS A 137 8.80 2.38 -16.61
CA CYS A 137 7.74 1.37 -16.50
C CYS A 137 7.68 0.48 -17.75
N ALA A 138 7.78 1.07 -18.95
CA ALA A 138 7.72 0.34 -20.21
C ALA A 138 8.87 -0.67 -20.39
N ARG A 139 10.09 -0.36 -19.91
CA ARG A 139 11.21 -1.32 -19.92
C ARG A 139 10.92 -2.57 -19.10
N TRP A 140 10.14 -2.43 -18.05
CA TRP A 140 9.72 -3.52 -17.19
C TRP A 140 8.36 -4.10 -17.59
N GLU A 141 7.78 -3.62 -18.70
CA GLU A 141 6.46 -4.05 -19.20
C GLU A 141 5.34 -3.86 -18.18
N LEU A 142 5.39 -2.76 -17.42
CA LEU A 142 4.33 -2.39 -16.49
C LEU A 142 3.50 -1.23 -17.04
N PRO A 143 2.15 -1.29 -16.95
CA PRO A 143 1.27 -0.15 -17.18
C PRO A 143 1.68 1.07 -16.34
N CYS A 144 1.50 2.27 -16.92
CA CYS A 144 1.80 3.53 -16.25
C CYS A 144 0.87 4.63 -16.79
N THR A 145 -0.02 5.13 -15.96
CA THR A 145 -1.07 6.06 -16.36
C THR A 145 -1.19 7.23 -15.39
N ALA A 146 -1.23 8.46 -15.91
CA ALA A 146 -1.58 9.64 -15.11
C ALA A 146 -3.10 9.64 -14.88
N ILE A 147 -3.50 9.35 -13.65
CA ILE A 147 -4.90 9.22 -13.24
C ILE A 147 -5.46 10.48 -12.59
N GLY A 148 -4.62 11.48 -12.29
CA GLY A 148 -5.07 12.68 -11.61
C GLY A 148 -3.96 13.70 -11.43
N GLU A 149 -4.25 14.69 -10.58
CA GLU A 149 -3.32 15.76 -10.26
C GLU A 149 -3.44 16.23 -8.80
N VAL A 150 -2.36 16.79 -8.30
CA VAL A 150 -2.33 17.48 -7.00
C VAL A 150 -2.86 18.89 -7.18
N THR A 151 -3.77 19.30 -6.31
CA THR A 151 -4.44 20.61 -6.35
C THR A 151 -4.24 21.37 -5.04
N ASP A 152 -4.73 22.59 -4.97
CA ASP A 152 -4.84 23.41 -3.77
C ASP A 152 -6.26 23.40 -3.18
N SER A 153 -7.11 22.45 -3.59
CA SER A 153 -8.49 22.34 -3.14
C SER A 153 -8.67 21.99 -1.67
N GLY A 154 -7.63 21.40 -1.05
CA GLY A 154 -7.71 20.85 0.30
C GLY A 154 -8.67 19.67 0.43
N ALA A 155 -8.99 19.00 -0.67
CA ALA A 155 -9.92 17.87 -0.72
C ALA A 155 -9.38 16.71 -1.58
N LEU A 156 -9.82 15.50 -1.27
CA LEU A 156 -9.73 14.36 -2.18
C LEU A 156 -11.02 14.31 -2.99
N ARG A 157 -10.92 14.55 -4.29
CA ARG A 157 -12.05 14.52 -5.21
C ARG A 157 -11.88 13.42 -6.24
N ALA A 158 -12.91 12.61 -6.41
CA ALA A 158 -12.97 11.56 -7.41
C ALA A 158 -13.95 11.96 -8.53
N PHE A 159 -13.50 11.80 -9.76
CA PHE A 159 -14.26 12.09 -10.97
C PHE A 159 -14.44 10.81 -11.78
N HIS A 160 -15.61 10.64 -12.38
CA HIS A 160 -15.88 9.61 -13.36
C HIS A 160 -16.73 10.22 -14.48
N GLU A 161 -16.30 10.05 -15.75
CA GLU A 161 -16.94 10.65 -16.92
C GLU A 161 -17.25 12.17 -16.76
N ALA A 162 -16.28 12.89 -16.16
CA ALA A 162 -16.38 14.32 -15.83
C ALA A 162 -17.38 14.70 -14.72
N GLU A 163 -18.07 13.75 -14.10
CA GLU A 163 -18.89 13.99 -12.92
C GLU A 163 -18.10 13.77 -11.64
N VAL A 164 -18.39 14.58 -10.62
CA VAL A 164 -17.83 14.40 -9.27
C VAL A 164 -18.58 13.26 -8.58
N VAL A 165 -17.92 12.14 -8.35
CA VAL A 165 -18.47 10.97 -7.67
C VAL A 165 -18.04 10.85 -6.22
N GLY A 166 -17.08 11.67 -5.78
CA GLY A 166 -16.62 11.78 -4.40
C GLY A 166 -15.94 13.11 -4.16
N ASP A 167 -16.20 13.71 -3.00
CA ASP A 167 -15.58 14.97 -2.57
C ASP A 167 -15.49 14.97 -1.04
N ILE A 168 -14.27 14.81 -0.51
CA ILE A 168 -14.03 14.69 0.94
C ILE A 168 -12.91 15.66 1.31
N PRO A 169 -13.13 16.57 2.27
CA PRO A 169 -12.06 17.43 2.79
C PRO A 169 -10.89 16.59 3.32
N ALA A 170 -9.67 16.91 2.87
CA ALA A 170 -8.47 16.18 3.25
C ALA A 170 -8.28 16.06 4.77
N ARG A 171 -8.66 17.12 5.52
CA ARG A 171 -8.57 17.15 6.98
C ARG A 171 -9.43 16.08 7.68
N LEU A 172 -10.59 15.73 7.11
CA LEU A 172 -11.44 14.66 7.65
C LEU A 172 -10.79 13.29 7.52
N LEU A 173 -9.90 13.12 6.52
CA LEU A 173 -9.16 11.87 6.29
C LEU A 173 -7.88 11.77 7.14
N THR A 174 -7.43 12.88 7.74
CA THR A 174 -6.16 12.97 8.46
C THR A 174 -6.36 13.47 9.90
N ASP A 175 -6.34 14.79 10.10
CA ASP A 175 -6.21 15.40 11.43
C ASP A 175 -7.53 15.49 12.19
N GLU A 176 -8.64 15.65 11.45
CA GLU A 176 -10.00 15.85 11.99
C GLU A 176 -10.85 14.57 11.93
N CYS A 177 -10.25 13.41 11.70
CA CYS A 177 -10.98 12.15 11.71
C CYS A 177 -11.61 11.90 13.10
N PRO A 178 -12.84 11.34 13.17
CA PRO A 178 -13.49 11.03 14.44
C PRO A 178 -12.61 10.16 15.33
N ARG A 179 -12.42 10.56 16.59
CA ARG A 179 -11.68 9.79 17.59
C ARG A 179 -12.64 9.38 18.68
N TYR A 180 -12.64 8.11 19.01
CA TYR A 180 -13.42 7.58 20.09
C TYR A 180 -12.59 7.66 21.38
N GLU A 181 -13.17 8.24 22.44
CA GLU A 181 -12.62 8.10 23.80
C GLU A 181 -13.00 6.71 24.31
N VAL A 182 -12.02 5.84 24.41
CA VAL A 182 -12.19 4.51 24.99
C VAL A 182 -11.83 4.60 26.47
N GLU A 183 -12.80 4.40 27.36
CA GLU A 183 -12.52 4.22 28.79
C GLU A 183 -11.67 2.95 28.96
N GLN A 184 -10.43 3.13 29.39
CA GLN A 184 -9.56 2.02 29.72
C GLN A 184 -9.81 1.61 31.17
N GLU A 185 -10.54 0.55 31.40
CA GLU A 185 -10.43 -0.18 32.65
C GLU A 185 -9.09 -0.93 32.65
N ALA A 186 -8.13 -0.39 33.41
CA ALA A 186 -6.88 -1.09 33.65
C ALA A 186 -7.12 -2.26 34.62
N GLU A 187 -7.49 -3.41 34.10
CA GLU A 187 -7.37 -4.64 34.86
C GLU A 187 -5.89 -4.86 35.21
N PRO A 188 -5.54 -5.07 36.48
CA PRO A 188 -4.18 -5.40 36.86
C PRO A 188 -3.78 -6.69 36.13
N ARG A 189 -2.79 -6.59 35.22
CA ARG A 189 -2.22 -7.75 34.56
C ARG A 189 -1.57 -8.64 35.61
N VAL A 190 -2.27 -9.70 36.00
CA VAL A 190 -1.67 -10.79 36.76
C VAL A 190 -0.71 -11.51 35.80
N PRO A 191 0.59 -11.59 36.11
CA PRO A 191 1.52 -12.34 35.29
C PRO A 191 1.01 -13.78 35.14
N ARG A 192 0.56 -14.17 33.94
CA ARG A 192 0.29 -15.58 33.66
C ARG A 192 1.62 -16.28 33.53
N GLN A 193 1.84 -17.28 34.35
CA GLN A 193 2.86 -18.27 34.04
C GLN A 193 2.39 -19.02 32.79
N VAL A 194 3.03 -18.71 31.67
CA VAL A 194 2.82 -19.43 30.41
C VAL A 194 3.81 -20.58 30.40
N GLU A 195 3.31 -21.82 30.35
CA GLU A 195 4.21 -22.95 30.10
C GLU A 195 4.81 -22.80 28.70
N PRO A 196 6.12 -23.04 28.54
CA PRO A 196 6.73 -23.03 27.22
C PRO A 196 6.05 -24.03 26.30
N PRO A 197 5.93 -23.74 24.99
CA PRO A 197 5.31 -24.66 24.03
C PRO A 197 6.01 -26.01 24.05
N ALA A 198 5.23 -27.08 23.95
CA ALA A 198 5.72 -28.47 23.97
C ALA A 198 6.48 -28.89 22.70
N PHE A 199 6.64 -28.02 21.70
CA PHE A 199 7.38 -28.28 20.47
C PHE A 199 8.68 -27.47 20.41
N ASP A 200 9.66 -28.03 19.71
CA ASP A 200 10.93 -27.33 19.47
C ASP A 200 10.72 -26.30 18.36
N VAL A 201 10.86 -25.01 18.67
CA VAL A 201 10.75 -23.91 17.69
C VAL A 201 11.76 -24.05 16.53
N ARG A 202 12.84 -24.82 16.71
CA ARG A 202 13.81 -25.10 15.66
C ARG A 202 13.18 -25.80 14.46
N ASP A 203 12.24 -26.70 14.68
CA ASP A 203 11.53 -27.42 13.59
C ASP A 203 10.79 -26.45 12.65
N VAL A 204 10.37 -25.30 13.14
CA VAL A 204 9.75 -24.23 12.34
C VAL A 204 10.82 -23.37 11.67
N ILE A 205 11.82 -22.94 12.42
CA ILE A 205 12.85 -21.99 11.96
C ILE A 205 13.71 -22.62 10.83
N GLU A 206 14.08 -23.90 10.97
CA GLU A 206 14.97 -24.59 10.03
C GLU A 206 14.36 -24.80 8.63
N GLN A 207 13.05 -24.61 8.47
CA GLN A 207 12.39 -24.66 7.16
C GLN A 207 12.71 -23.44 6.29
N TYR A 208 13.23 -22.36 6.86
CA TYR A 208 13.48 -21.10 6.19
C TYR A 208 14.97 -20.78 6.14
N ASP A 209 15.42 -20.22 5.02
CA ASP A 209 16.76 -19.67 4.93
C ASP A 209 16.80 -18.30 5.65
N HIS A 210 17.40 -18.29 6.82
CA HIS A 210 17.57 -17.08 7.63
C HIS A 210 18.99 -16.46 7.52
N LEU A 211 19.74 -16.86 6.50
CA LEU A 211 21.08 -16.33 6.21
C LEU A 211 21.14 -15.58 4.87
N VAL A 212 20.02 -15.41 4.18
CA VAL A 212 19.94 -14.71 2.88
C VAL A 212 20.62 -13.36 2.94
N GLY A 213 21.46 -13.08 1.94
CA GLY A 213 22.20 -11.83 1.83
C GLY A 213 23.34 -11.67 2.84
N SER A 214 23.65 -12.71 3.64
CA SER A 214 24.75 -12.70 4.65
C SER A 214 24.68 -11.54 5.65
N ARG A 215 23.48 -11.02 5.91
CA ARG A 215 23.24 -9.89 6.81
C ARG A 215 22.83 -10.28 8.22
N THR A 216 22.58 -11.56 8.48
CA THR A 216 22.15 -12.04 9.80
C THR A 216 23.30 -11.99 10.79
N VAL A 217 23.18 -11.16 11.81
CA VAL A 217 24.12 -11.04 12.93
C VAL A 217 23.76 -12.03 14.04
N ARG A 218 22.47 -12.13 14.33
CA ARG A 218 21.91 -13.06 15.32
C ARG A 218 20.77 -13.83 14.71
N ARG A 219 20.90 -15.14 14.68
CA ARG A 219 19.87 -16.04 14.12
C ARG A 219 18.58 -16.03 14.94
N PRO A 220 17.43 -16.36 14.32
CA PRO A 220 16.19 -16.64 15.06
C PRO A 220 16.39 -17.73 16.12
N GLY A 221 15.49 -17.81 17.08
CA GLY A 221 15.50 -18.82 18.16
C GLY A 221 15.42 -18.23 19.57
N LEU A 222 15.39 -16.90 19.67
CA LEU A 222 15.07 -16.13 20.87
C LEU A 222 13.97 -15.12 20.52
N ASP A 223 13.72 -14.12 21.37
CA ASP A 223 12.66 -13.13 21.17
C ASP A 223 12.83 -12.29 19.88
N ALA A 224 14.07 -12.14 19.41
CA ALA A 224 14.36 -11.40 18.17
C ALA A 224 15.57 -11.96 17.42
N ALA A 225 15.53 -11.87 16.09
CA ALA A 225 16.70 -11.98 15.24
C ALA A 225 17.29 -10.59 15.00
N VAL A 226 18.58 -10.49 14.72
CA VAL A 226 19.27 -9.23 14.43
C VAL A 226 19.88 -9.30 13.04
N MET A 227 19.55 -8.32 12.20
CA MET A 227 20.09 -8.20 10.85
C MET A 227 20.82 -6.87 10.67
N ARG A 228 21.89 -6.89 9.89
CA ARG A 228 22.59 -5.68 9.47
C ARG A 228 21.80 -5.03 8.32
N LEU A 229 21.62 -3.70 8.35
CA LEU A 229 20.87 -2.97 7.32
C LEU A 229 21.54 -3.04 5.95
N GLU A 230 22.84 -2.77 5.91
CA GLU A 230 23.64 -2.84 4.69
C GLU A 230 24.97 -3.53 4.99
N ALA A 231 25.46 -4.33 4.04
CA ALA A 231 26.73 -5.04 4.22
C ALA A 231 27.92 -4.07 4.27
N ASP A 232 27.82 -2.96 3.56
CA ASP A 232 28.92 -1.99 3.35
C ASP A 232 28.76 -0.71 4.20
N ALA A 233 27.79 -0.64 5.10
CA ALA A 233 27.58 0.48 6.01
C ALA A 233 27.75 0.06 7.49
N PRO A 234 28.97 -0.13 7.98
CA PRO A 234 29.24 -0.66 9.31
C PRO A 234 28.72 0.23 10.47
N ASP A 235 28.48 1.51 10.20
CA ASP A 235 28.04 2.49 11.21
C ASP A 235 26.51 2.71 11.22
N ARG A 236 25.76 2.07 10.34
CA ARG A 236 24.30 2.13 10.35
C ARG A 236 23.74 0.91 11.06
N GLY A 237 23.03 1.15 12.17
CA GLY A 237 22.45 0.12 13.05
C GLY A 237 21.81 -1.08 12.35
N GLY A 238 21.34 -2.03 13.12
CA GLY A 238 20.59 -3.20 12.63
C GLY A 238 19.13 -3.15 13.09
N TYR A 239 18.28 -3.95 12.47
CA TYR A 239 16.94 -4.23 12.97
C TYR A 239 16.97 -5.45 13.90
N ALA A 240 16.25 -5.34 15.01
CA ALA A 240 15.97 -6.44 15.93
C ALA A 240 14.50 -6.83 15.86
#